data_c1fabf278079d9e85fde628ac75fdbc6
#
_entry.id   c1fabf278079d9e85fde628ac75fdbc6
#
_cell.length_a   1.000
_cell.length_b   1.000
_cell.length_c   1.000
_cell.angle_alpha   90.00
_cell.angle_beta   90.00
_cell.angle_gamma   90.00
#
_symmetry.space_group_name_H-M   'P 1'
#
loop_
_entity.id
_entity.type
_entity.pdbx_description
1 polymer ?
#
loop_
_entity_poly.entity_id
_entity_poly.type
_entity_poly.pdbx_seq_one_letter_code
_entity_poly.pdbx_strand_id
1 'polypeptide(L)'
;MALGRPRKIESPEKLYEYFLSYEEETKAKPFLIKDWVGKDAFQIEREKERPLTMEGFECWLFDNGIISDLSNYLANSNNAYSDFSTICSHIRKRIRKDQIEGGMAGQYNPSITQRLNNLVEKQELSGEVKTDTTYQIKIVKPLEDDDD
;
A
#
# COMPACT_ATOMS: atom_id res chain seq x y z
N MET A 1 -12.13 -28.74 -27.40
CA MET A 1 -11.48 -27.80 -26.47
C MET A 1 -12.52 -26.76 -26.05
N ALA A 2 -12.82 -26.69 -24.79
CA ALA A 2 -13.62 -25.59 -24.29
C ALA A 2 -12.79 -24.31 -24.43
N LEU A 3 -13.19 -23.44 -25.35
CA LEU A 3 -12.65 -22.08 -25.45
C LEU A 3 -13.06 -21.36 -24.14
N GLY A 4 -12.09 -21.13 -23.28
CA GLY A 4 -12.30 -20.34 -22.07
C GLY A 4 -12.88 -18.97 -22.46
N ARG A 5 -13.62 -18.35 -21.52
CA ARG A 5 -14.16 -17.01 -21.71
C ARG A 5 -13.03 -16.06 -22.17
N PRO A 6 -13.23 -15.30 -23.26
CA PRO A 6 -12.18 -14.41 -23.75
C PRO A 6 -11.76 -13.41 -22.65
N ARG A 7 -10.47 -13.15 -22.57
CA ARG A 7 -9.91 -12.15 -21.65
C ARG A 7 -10.49 -10.77 -21.97
N LYS A 8 -10.83 -10.00 -20.94
CA LYS A 8 -11.34 -8.64 -21.11
C LYS A 8 -10.23 -7.66 -21.53
N ILE A 9 -9.01 -7.92 -21.11
CA ILE A 9 -7.81 -7.19 -21.56
C ILE A 9 -7.04 -8.13 -22.48
N GLU A 10 -6.87 -7.73 -23.72
CA GLU A 10 -6.41 -8.59 -24.82
C GLU A 10 -4.92 -8.95 -24.68
N SER A 11 -4.09 -7.98 -24.27
CA SER A 11 -2.65 -8.15 -24.21
C SER A 11 -2.01 -7.37 -23.05
N PRO A 12 -0.78 -7.76 -22.64
CA PRO A 12 -0.01 -7.00 -21.65
C PRO A 12 0.25 -5.55 -22.08
N GLU A 13 0.52 -5.32 -23.36
CA GLU A 13 0.73 -4.00 -23.93
C GLU A 13 -0.51 -3.14 -23.75
N LYS A 14 -1.69 -3.71 -23.97
CA LYS A 14 -2.96 -3.01 -23.77
C LYS A 14 -3.20 -2.63 -22.32
N LEU A 15 -2.88 -3.51 -21.38
CA LEU A 15 -2.93 -3.20 -19.95
C LEU A 15 -1.99 -2.04 -19.60
N TYR A 16 -0.80 -2.02 -20.18
CA TYR A 16 0.15 -0.95 -19.94
C TYR A 16 -0.31 0.39 -20.54
N GLU A 17 -0.91 0.39 -21.73
CA GLU A 17 -1.54 1.59 -22.32
C GLU A 17 -2.61 2.17 -21.38
N TYR A 18 -3.47 1.33 -20.80
CA TYR A 18 -4.46 1.75 -19.81
C TYR A 18 -3.82 2.35 -18.57
N PHE A 19 -2.74 1.76 -18.11
CA PHE A 19 -1.99 2.30 -16.97
C PHE A 19 -1.39 3.67 -17.27
N LEU A 20 -0.81 3.87 -18.44
CA LEU A 20 -0.27 5.17 -18.87
C LEU A 20 -1.37 6.23 -18.95
N SER A 21 -2.53 5.89 -19.48
CA SER A 21 -3.69 6.79 -19.51
C SER A 21 -4.16 7.18 -18.10
N TYR A 22 -4.23 6.21 -17.20
CA TYR A 22 -4.53 6.45 -15.78
C TYR A 22 -3.51 7.38 -15.12
N GLU A 23 -2.22 7.14 -15.36
CA GLU A 23 -1.13 7.97 -14.82
C GLU A 23 -1.25 9.41 -15.31
N GLU A 24 -1.42 9.61 -16.62
CA GLU A 24 -1.58 10.93 -17.21
C GLU A 24 -2.79 11.67 -16.65
N GLU A 25 -3.96 11.04 -16.61
CA GLU A 25 -5.17 11.66 -16.06
C GLU A 25 -5.05 11.98 -14.57
N THR A 26 -4.42 11.11 -13.80
CA THR A 26 -4.21 11.31 -12.36
C THR A 26 -3.28 12.49 -12.10
N LYS A 27 -2.18 12.60 -12.85
CA LYS A 27 -1.22 13.69 -12.71
C LYS A 27 -1.76 15.03 -13.23
N ALA A 28 -2.68 15.00 -14.18
CA ALA A 28 -3.35 16.19 -14.69
C ALA A 28 -4.39 16.78 -13.72
N LYS A 29 -4.77 16.05 -12.66
CA LYS A 29 -5.79 16.46 -11.68
C LYS A 29 -5.22 16.49 -10.26
N PRO A 30 -4.36 17.48 -9.92
CA PRO A 30 -3.81 17.59 -8.57
C PRO A 30 -4.91 17.85 -7.54
N PHE A 31 -4.61 17.61 -6.26
CA PHE A 31 -5.45 18.05 -5.16
C PHE A 31 -5.32 19.56 -4.97
N LEU A 32 -6.44 20.25 -4.82
CA LEU A 32 -6.47 21.65 -4.41
C LEU A 32 -6.65 21.72 -2.89
N ILE A 33 -5.63 22.20 -2.20
CA ILE A 33 -5.63 22.30 -0.75
C ILE A 33 -5.67 23.78 -0.35
N LYS A 34 -6.63 24.14 0.48
CA LYS A 34 -6.70 25.49 1.07
C LYS A 34 -5.56 25.66 2.07
N ASP A 35 -4.82 26.73 1.91
CA ASP A 35 -3.73 27.13 2.80
C ASP A 35 -3.85 28.61 3.16
N TRP A 36 -3.18 29.02 4.22
CA TRP A 36 -3.25 30.37 4.75
C TRP A 36 -1.84 30.96 4.81
N VAL A 37 -1.65 32.11 4.19
CA VAL A 37 -0.33 32.75 4.10
C VAL A 37 -0.35 34.17 4.62
N GLY A 38 0.81 34.58 5.16
CA GLY A 38 1.03 35.93 5.65
C GLY A 38 0.43 36.20 7.03
N LYS A 39 0.76 37.38 7.59
CA LYS A 39 0.25 37.80 8.89
C LYS A 39 -1.26 38.02 8.93
N ASP A 40 -1.84 38.37 7.78
CA ASP A 40 -3.27 38.64 7.63
C ASP A 40 -4.08 37.40 7.24
N ALA A 41 -3.44 36.22 7.26
CA ALA A 41 -4.06 34.93 6.99
C ALA A 41 -4.88 34.92 5.69
N PHE A 42 -4.29 35.33 4.58
CA PHE A 42 -4.93 35.23 3.28
C PHE A 42 -5.09 33.77 2.88
N GLN A 43 -6.29 33.38 2.49
CA GLN A 43 -6.57 32.04 1.99
C GLN A 43 -6.05 31.93 0.54
N ILE A 44 -5.24 30.91 0.31
CA ILE A 44 -4.78 30.52 -1.02
C ILE A 44 -5.14 29.06 -1.28
N GLU A 45 -5.20 28.68 -2.54
CA GLU A 45 -5.27 27.29 -2.95
C GLU A 45 -3.91 26.84 -3.46
N ARG A 46 -3.38 25.74 -2.90
CA ARG A 46 -2.15 25.11 -3.38
C ARG A 46 -2.48 23.81 -4.07
N GLU A 47 -1.87 23.60 -5.20
CA GLU A 47 -1.89 22.32 -5.87
C GLU A 47 -0.94 21.35 -5.18
N LYS A 48 -1.44 20.17 -4.84
CA LYS A 48 -0.63 19.02 -4.44
C LYS A 48 -0.80 17.90 -5.42
N GLU A 49 0.32 17.35 -5.87
CA GLU A 49 0.34 16.23 -6.80
C GLU A 49 -0.46 15.06 -6.25
N ARG A 50 -1.25 14.43 -7.12
CA ARG A 50 -2.05 13.25 -6.77
C ARG A 50 -1.18 12.01 -6.92
N PRO A 51 -1.02 11.18 -5.86
CA PRO A 51 -0.23 9.96 -5.94
C PRO A 51 -0.92 8.91 -6.80
N LEU A 52 -0.12 8.06 -7.41
CA LEU A 52 -0.59 6.84 -8.03
C LEU A 52 -0.86 5.79 -6.96
N THR A 53 -1.95 5.03 -7.13
CA THR A 53 -2.27 3.89 -6.27
C THR A 53 -2.80 2.74 -7.13
N MET A 54 -2.65 1.50 -6.65
CA MET A 54 -3.22 0.35 -7.34
C MET A 54 -4.74 0.44 -7.35
N GLU A 55 -5.33 0.80 -6.22
CA GLU A 55 -6.77 1.01 -6.07
C GLU A 55 -7.30 2.10 -7.02
N GLY A 56 -6.53 3.18 -7.17
CA GLY A 56 -6.86 4.24 -8.14
C GLY A 56 -6.89 3.73 -9.57
N PHE A 57 -5.93 2.90 -9.95
CA PHE A 57 -5.89 2.27 -11.26
C PHE A 57 -7.05 1.30 -11.49
N GLU A 58 -7.37 0.47 -10.51
CA GLU A 58 -8.51 -0.45 -10.61
C GLU A 58 -9.84 0.30 -10.70
N CYS A 59 -10.03 1.36 -9.92
CA CYS A 59 -11.20 2.24 -10.04
C CYS A 59 -11.28 2.89 -11.41
N TRP A 60 -10.15 3.37 -11.96
CA TRP A 60 -10.11 3.95 -13.30
C TRP A 60 -10.52 2.95 -14.38
N LEU A 61 -10.06 1.70 -14.28
CA LEU A 61 -10.46 0.61 -15.19
C LEU A 61 -11.96 0.32 -15.11
N PHE A 62 -12.51 0.31 -13.91
CA PHE A 62 -13.93 0.11 -13.68
C PHE A 62 -14.77 1.25 -14.25
N ASP A 63 -14.40 2.49 -13.95
CA ASP A 63 -15.12 3.71 -14.38
C ASP A 63 -15.13 3.85 -15.90
N ASN A 64 -14.08 3.39 -16.58
CA ASN A 64 -13.99 3.36 -18.04
C ASN A 64 -14.62 2.09 -18.67
N GLY A 65 -15.25 1.23 -17.86
CA GLY A 65 -15.95 0.04 -18.35
C GLY A 65 -15.04 -1.05 -18.92
N ILE A 66 -13.74 -1.04 -18.58
CA ILE A 66 -12.75 -1.98 -19.12
C ILE A 66 -12.83 -3.31 -18.41
N ILE A 67 -12.68 -3.28 -17.07
CA ILE A 67 -12.76 -4.46 -16.22
C ILE A 67 -13.19 -4.06 -14.81
N SER A 68 -13.94 -4.92 -14.16
CA SER A 68 -14.43 -4.68 -12.78
C SER A 68 -13.45 -5.12 -11.71
N ASP A 69 -12.55 -6.05 -12.03
CA ASP A 69 -11.59 -6.62 -11.07
C ASP A 69 -10.34 -7.10 -11.81
N LEU A 70 -9.19 -6.54 -11.42
CA LEU A 70 -7.89 -6.85 -11.98
C LEU A 70 -7.17 -7.98 -11.22
N SER A 71 -7.71 -8.45 -10.11
CA SER A 71 -7.03 -9.39 -9.20
C SER A 71 -6.54 -10.67 -9.89
N ASN A 72 -7.31 -11.21 -10.84
CA ASN A 72 -6.93 -12.41 -11.57
C ASN A 72 -5.66 -12.22 -12.41
N TYR A 73 -5.51 -11.05 -13.04
CA TYR A 73 -4.30 -10.70 -13.81
C TYR A 73 -3.09 -10.50 -12.88
N LEU A 74 -3.30 -9.80 -11.76
CA LEU A 74 -2.25 -9.51 -10.78
C LEU A 74 -1.75 -10.75 -10.05
N ALA A 75 -2.63 -11.71 -9.78
CA ALA A 75 -2.32 -12.97 -9.10
C ALA A 75 -1.93 -14.10 -10.04
N ASN A 76 -2.03 -13.90 -11.38
CA ASN A 76 -1.86 -14.95 -12.38
C ASN A 76 -2.68 -16.20 -12.05
N SER A 77 -3.97 -16.01 -11.81
CA SER A 77 -4.89 -17.07 -11.39
C SER A 77 -4.87 -18.26 -12.38
N ASN A 78 -4.67 -19.46 -11.86
CA ASN A 78 -4.56 -20.70 -12.63
C ASN A 78 -3.48 -20.69 -13.73
N ASN A 79 -2.43 -19.87 -13.58
CA ASN A 79 -1.40 -19.64 -14.60
C ASN A 79 -1.94 -19.19 -15.97
N ALA A 80 -3.15 -18.64 -15.99
CA ALA A 80 -3.80 -18.20 -17.23
C ALA A 80 -3.33 -16.82 -17.71
N TYR A 81 -2.61 -16.08 -16.85
CA TYR A 81 -2.18 -14.70 -17.09
C TYR A 81 -0.65 -14.53 -16.99
N SER A 82 0.11 -15.60 -17.28
CA SER A 82 1.57 -15.60 -17.15
C SER A 82 2.25 -14.56 -18.05
N ASP A 83 1.68 -14.29 -19.21
CA ASP A 83 2.12 -13.25 -20.13
C ASP A 83 1.97 -11.83 -19.56
N PHE A 84 1.06 -11.60 -18.62
CA PHE A 84 0.86 -10.32 -17.93
C PHE A 84 1.79 -10.11 -16.73
N SER A 85 2.49 -11.12 -16.27
CA SER A 85 3.29 -11.09 -15.04
C SER A 85 4.33 -9.96 -15.03
N THR A 86 5.06 -9.82 -16.14
CA THR A 86 6.09 -8.78 -16.27
C THR A 86 5.50 -7.39 -16.23
N ILE A 87 4.41 -7.15 -16.96
CA ILE A 87 3.80 -5.83 -17.02
C ILE A 87 3.11 -5.47 -15.68
N CYS A 88 2.45 -6.43 -15.04
CA CYS A 88 1.87 -6.21 -13.71
C CYS A 88 2.94 -5.85 -12.68
N SER A 89 4.08 -6.53 -12.72
CA SER A 89 5.23 -6.22 -11.87
C SER A 89 5.77 -4.81 -12.15
N HIS A 90 5.85 -4.42 -13.42
CA HIS A 90 6.30 -3.09 -13.81
C HIS A 90 5.34 -1.99 -13.36
N ILE A 91 4.04 -2.20 -13.50
CA ILE A 91 3.00 -1.27 -13.01
C ILE A 91 3.13 -1.05 -11.50
N ARG A 92 3.27 -2.14 -10.73
CA ARG A 92 3.49 -2.05 -9.27
C ARG A 92 4.75 -1.25 -8.92
N LYS A 93 5.83 -1.46 -9.67
CA LYS A 93 7.07 -0.70 -9.47
C LYS A 93 6.93 0.78 -9.80
N ARG A 94 6.18 1.12 -10.85
CA ARG A 94 5.91 2.53 -11.19
C ARG A 94 5.09 3.24 -10.12
N ILE A 95 4.05 2.58 -9.63
CA ILE A 95 3.24 3.12 -8.52
C ILE A 95 4.10 3.30 -7.27
N ARG A 96 4.85 2.27 -6.90
CA ARG A 96 5.74 2.32 -5.73
C ARG A 96 6.80 3.42 -5.86
N LYS A 97 7.39 3.56 -7.05
CA LYS A 97 8.35 4.62 -7.35
C LYS A 97 7.73 6.01 -7.14
N ASP A 98 6.56 6.26 -7.71
CA ASP A 98 5.85 7.54 -7.55
C ASP A 98 5.60 7.86 -6.07
N GLN A 99 5.11 6.90 -5.30
CA GLN A 99 4.82 7.07 -3.88
C GLN A 99 6.08 7.36 -3.06
N ILE A 100 7.16 6.62 -3.28
CA ILE A 100 8.42 6.78 -2.54
C ILE A 100 9.08 8.11 -2.90
N GLU A 101 9.23 8.41 -4.18
CA GLU A 101 9.85 9.65 -4.63
C GLU A 101 9.04 10.88 -4.22
N GLY A 102 7.72 10.81 -4.32
CA GLY A 102 6.82 11.86 -3.85
C GLY A 102 6.87 12.06 -2.33
N GLY A 103 7.02 10.97 -1.56
CA GLY A 103 7.24 11.03 -0.13
C GLY A 103 8.60 11.66 0.23
N MET A 104 9.66 11.28 -0.48
CA MET A 104 11.01 11.85 -0.31
C MET A 104 11.07 13.33 -0.66
N ALA A 105 10.35 13.75 -1.70
CA ALA A 105 10.24 15.15 -2.11
C ALA A 105 9.30 15.99 -1.22
N GLY A 106 8.62 15.39 -0.26
CA GLY A 106 7.66 16.06 0.62
C GLY A 106 6.31 16.41 -0.04
N GLN A 107 6.05 15.90 -1.24
CA GLN A 107 4.75 16.07 -1.90
C GLN A 107 3.65 15.23 -1.24
N TYR A 108 3.98 14.02 -0.79
CA TYR A 108 3.08 13.10 -0.10
C TYR A 108 3.40 13.02 1.39
N ASN A 109 2.49 12.47 2.16
CA ASN A 109 2.72 12.27 3.59
C ASN A 109 3.75 11.15 3.81
N PRO A 110 4.93 11.44 4.41
CA PRO A 110 6.00 10.45 4.56
C PRO A 110 5.59 9.24 5.40
N SER A 111 4.79 9.44 6.44
CA SER A 111 4.35 8.35 7.33
C SER A 111 3.41 7.37 6.60
N ILE A 112 2.48 7.89 5.80
CA ILE A 112 1.58 7.05 4.99
C ILE A 112 2.38 6.33 3.90
N THR A 113 3.28 7.05 3.21
CA THR A 113 4.15 6.48 2.18
C THR A 113 4.99 5.32 2.73
N GLN A 114 5.57 5.50 3.90
CA GLN A 114 6.38 4.49 4.57
C GLN A 114 5.57 3.22 4.88
N ARG A 115 4.37 3.37 5.43
CA ARG A 115 3.49 2.24 5.77
C ARG A 115 3.01 1.49 4.54
N LEU A 116 2.55 2.19 3.50
CA LEU A 116 2.06 1.58 2.25
C LEU A 116 3.14 0.81 1.50
N ASN A 117 4.40 1.25 1.60
CA ASN A 117 5.51 0.65 0.88
C ASN A 117 6.38 -0.27 1.73
N ASN A 118 5.96 -0.58 2.95
CA ASN A 118 6.67 -1.45 3.90
C ASN A 118 8.13 -1.01 4.14
N LEU A 119 8.37 0.30 4.19
CA LEU A 119 9.66 0.87 4.53
C LEU A 119 9.80 0.85 6.05
N VAL A 120 10.68 0.00 6.56
CA VAL A 120 10.85 -0.20 8.00
C VAL A 120 11.79 0.85 8.57
N GLU A 121 11.35 1.56 9.61
CA GLU A 121 12.21 2.38 10.44
C GLU A 121 12.91 1.47 11.46
N LYS A 122 14.24 1.39 11.38
CA LYS A 122 15.02 0.67 12.40
C LYS A 122 15.12 1.54 13.64
N GLN A 123 14.37 1.19 14.67
CA GLN A 123 14.61 1.70 16.02
C GLN A 123 15.57 0.74 16.73
N GLU A 124 16.81 1.15 16.91
CA GLU A 124 17.74 0.46 17.79
C GLU A 124 17.45 0.96 19.21
N LEU A 125 16.76 0.15 19.98
CA LEU A 125 16.64 0.34 21.42
C LEU A 125 17.99 -0.11 22.05
N SER A 126 18.90 0.84 22.25
CA SER A 126 20.10 0.61 23.05
C SER A 126 19.74 0.78 24.53
N GLY A 127 19.54 -0.33 25.23
CA GLY A 127 19.29 -0.36 26.64
C GLY A 127 19.21 -1.78 27.16
N GLU A 128 19.85 -2.04 28.30
CA GLU A 128 19.76 -3.33 28.99
C GLU A 128 18.40 -3.39 29.70
N VAL A 129 17.51 -4.25 29.26
CA VAL A 129 16.25 -4.53 29.96
C VAL A 129 16.57 -5.46 31.12
N LYS A 130 16.72 -4.93 32.34
CA LYS A 130 16.80 -5.72 33.57
C LYS A 130 15.39 -6.16 33.93
N THR A 131 15.12 -7.43 33.76
CA THR A 131 13.88 -8.03 34.22
C THR A 131 14.17 -8.68 35.60
N ASP A 132 13.82 -7.97 36.66
CA ASP A 132 13.84 -8.54 38.01
C ASP A 132 12.61 -9.43 38.17
N THR A 133 12.81 -10.74 38.02
CA THR A 133 11.76 -11.71 38.23
C THR A 133 11.93 -12.26 39.66
N THR A 134 11.10 -11.80 40.59
CA THR A 134 11.07 -12.29 41.98
C THR A 134 10.06 -13.42 42.07
N TYR A 135 10.55 -14.63 42.36
CA TYR A 135 9.70 -15.78 42.67
C TYR A 135 9.46 -15.86 44.16
N GLN A 136 8.21 -15.81 44.59
CA GLN A 136 7.83 -16.14 45.98
C GLN A 136 7.46 -17.62 46.05
N ILE A 137 8.29 -18.41 46.72
CA ILE A 137 8.00 -19.81 47.01
C ILE A 137 7.29 -19.87 48.35
N LYS A 138 6.02 -20.21 48.34
CA LYS A 138 5.25 -20.46 49.54
C LYS A 138 5.37 -21.94 49.89
N ILE A 139 6.12 -22.25 50.94
CA ILE A 139 6.22 -23.62 51.47
C ILE A 139 4.96 -23.90 52.29
N VAL A 140 4.13 -24.80 51.80
CA VAL A 140 2.95 -25.28 52.53
C VAL A 140 3.39 -26.51 53.33
N LYS A 141 3.22 -26.48 54.67
CA LYS A 141 3.45 -27.65 55.49
C LYS A 141 2.45 -28.75 55.14
N PRO A 142 2.87 -30.02 55.07
CA PRO A 142 1.94 -31.12 54.93
C PRO A 142 0.95 -31.12 56.10
N LEU A 143 -0.29 -31.45 55.83
CA LEU A 143 -1.29 -31.72 56.89
C LEU A 143 -0.81 -32.92 57.66
N GLU A 144 -0.68 -32.76 59.01
CA GLU A 144 -0.50 -33.89 59.89
C GLU A 144 -1.80 -34.69 59.84
N ASP A 145 -1.68 -35.96 59.44
CA ASP A 145 -2.78 -36.90 59.54
C ASP A 145 -3.03 -37.13 61.08
N ASP A 146 -4.17 -36.64 61.52
CA ASP A 146 -4.68 -37.03 62.86
C ASP A 146 -5.19 -38.46 62.74
N ASP A 147 -4.35 -39.42 63.20
CA ASP A 147 -4.78 -40.77 63.51
C ASP A 147 -5.45 -40.77 64.88
N ASP A 148 -6.76 -41.06 64.85
CA ASP A 148 -7.51 -41.65 65.99
C ASP A 148 -8.34 -42.84 65.50
#